data_a8612102077590cf674a96ef28feb604
#
_entry.id   a8612102077590cf674a96ef28feb604
#
_cell.length_a   1.000
_cell.length_b   1.000
_cell.length_c   1.000
_cell.angle_alpha   90.00
_cell.angle_beta   90.00
_cell.angle_gamma   90.00
#
_symmetry.space_group_name_H-M   'P 1'
#
loop_
_entity.id
_entity.type
_entity.pdbx_description
1 polymer ?
#
loop_
_entity_poly.entity_id
_entity_poly.type
_entity_poly.pdbx_seq_one_letter_code
_entity_poly.pdbx_strand_id
1 'polypeptide(L)'
;SVRTEHEGVSFLTITLPAFGKEFERALDQGYIADDQFTGFRAGSGGLPRFLGGFLQRVFDPDNGVLVEDPCKDSVFAIRQLTLIFGKLEIECSKERTKSAFQGYIDCEKDVHESNVRRTPEVLSEFLRISDMLFAGVFSRMENSIHKLELVARHGPGATADKLSGNRKFTLSTWTSRLERILPSGEFLLPNWSYTDRFGAVDILEPEAEIPVRVISVPKTLKTPRIIGIEPSWHQYSQQALLPVLLDALSSYDTLDRMLGFDDQVPNQEMARIGSLTGSFATLDLSEASDRVSNQLVRAMMRNHPLTDEAVQASRSFKADVLGEIYNLNKFASMGSALTFPIEAMVFLTCVLLGIEKASNTPLNSHRDLRHLVGQVRIYGDDIIIPVDYATSVTEALELFGFKVNSGKSFWTGKFRESC
;
A
#
# COMPACT_ATOMS: atom_id res chain seq x y z
N SER A 1 -21.59 -4.42 29.03
CA SER A 1 -20.68 -4.50 30.19
C SER A 1 -20.52 -3.11 30.79
N VAL A 2 -20.14 -3.03 32.07
CA VAL A 2 -19.91 -1.73 32.77
C VAL A 2 -18.95 -0.81 31.98
N ARG A 3 -17.93 -1.35 31.34
CA ARG A 3 -17.01 -0.57 30.47
C ARG A 3 -17.67 -0.03 29.21
N THR A 4 -18.56 -0.79 28.59
CA THR A 4 -19.32 -0.29 27.43
C THR A 4 -20.28 0.85 27.83
N GLU A 5 -20.81 0.84 29.04
CA GLU A 5 -21.66 1.93 29.58
C GLU A 5 -20.84 3.21 29.82
N HIS A 6 -19.57 3.09 30.24
CA HIS A 6 -18.68 4.23 30.50
C HIS A 6 -17.93 4.73 29.29
N GLU A 7 -17.36 3.83 28.49
CA GLU A 7 -16.51 4.14 27.32
C GLU A 7 -17.32 4.22 26.01
N GLY A 8 -18.60 3.80 26.05
CA GLY A 8 -19.46 3.77 24.87
C GLY A 8 -18.98 2.76 23.83
N VAL A 9 -19.29 3.04 22.57
CA VAL A 9 -18.91 2.21 21.42
C VAL A 9 -17.39 2.10 21.26
N SER A 10 -16.63 3.07 21.77
CA SER A 10 -15.16 3.07 21.67
C SER A 10 -14.52 1.89 22.42
N PHE A 11 -15.15 1.38 23.48
CA PHE A 11 -14.68 0.15 24.12
C PHE A 11 -14.65 -1.03 23.14
N LEU A 12 -15.71 -1.19 22.35
CA LEU A 12 -15.85 -2.30 21.39
C LEU A 12 -14.96 -2.10 20.16
N THR A 13 -14.86 -0.87 19.67
CA THR A 13 -14.24 -0.59 18.35
C THR A 13 -12.80 -0.10 18.41
N ILE A 14 -12.30 0.28 19.60
CA ILE A 14 -10.92 0.74 19.80
C ILE A 14 -10.23 -0.09 20.88
N THR A 15 -10.80 -0.16 22.10
CA THR A 15 -10.15 -0.80 23.25
C THR A 15 -10.03 -2.32 23.06
N LEU A 16 -11.09 -3.01 22.61
CA LEU A 16 -11.02 -4.43 22.34
C LEU A 16 -10.09 -4.78 21.18
N PRO A 17 -10.13 -4.10 20.02
CA PRO A 17 -9.15 -4.33 18.96
C PRO A 17 -7.71 -4.07 19.37
N ALA A 18 -7.44 -3.06 20.23
CA ALA A 18 -6.11 -2.87 20.80
C ALA A 18 -5.66 -4.06 21.63
N PHE A 19 -6.54 -4.60 22.51
CA PHE A 19 -6.27 -5.84 23.24
C PHE A 19 -5.97 -7.00 22.29
N GLY A 20 -6.76 -7.15 21.22
CA GLY A 20 -6.54 -8.21 20.23
C GLY A 20 -5.17 -8.12 19.54
N LYS A 21 -4.73 -6.91 19.21
CA LYS A 21 -3.40 -6.68 18.62
C LYS A 21 -2.26 -6.93 19.61
N GLU A 22 -2.42 -6.55 20.87
CA GLU A 22 -1.44 -6.91 21.92
C GLU A 22 -1.38 -8.43 22.14
N PHE A 23 -2.51 -9.13 22.02
CA PHE A 23 -2.54 -10.60 22.07
C PHE A 23 -1.80 -11.23 20.87
N GLU A 24 -2.00 -10.72 19.65
CA GLU A 24 -1.27 -11.17 18.46
C GLU A 24 0.25 -10.94 18.59
N ARG A 25 0.64 -9.79 19.13
CA ARG A 25 2.03 -9.49 19.46
C ARG A 25 2.60 -10.47 20.50
N ALA A 26 1.84 -10.81 21.55
CA ALA A 26 2.26 -11.80 22.55
C ALA A 26 2.43 -13.20 21.94
N LEU A 27 1.57 -13.58 20.98
CA LEU A 27 1.72 -14.85 20.24
C LEU A 27 3.01 -14.88 19.41
N ASP A 28 3.38 -13.76 18.77
CA ASP A 28 4.59 -13.68 17.95
C ASP A 28 5.85 -13.72 18.81
N GLN A 29 5.91 -12.92 19.88
CA GLN A 29 7.09 -12.87 20.76
C GLN A 29 7.22 -14.08 21.70
N GLY A 30 6.14 -14.87 21.88
CA GLY A 30 6.13 -16.07 22.69
C GLY A 30 5.92 -15.84 24.21
N TYR A 31 5.61 -14.62 24.63
CA TYR A 31 5.32 -14.26 26.03
C TYR A 31 4.52 -12.97 26.12
N ILE A 32 3.94 -12.71 27.29
CA ILE A 32 3.27 -11.45 27.60
C ILE A 32 4.27 -10.50 28.25
N ALA A 33 4.54 -9.34 27.62
CA ALA A 33 5.43 -8.32 28.14
C ALA A 33 4.70 -7.39 29.14
N ASP A 34 5.47 -6.77 30.05
CA ASP A 34 4.95 -5.90 31.12
C ASP A 34 4.21 -4.66 30.59
N ASP A 35 4.51 -4.21 29.37
CA ASP A 35 3.90 -3.07 28.71
C ASP A 35 2.58 -3.41 27.98
N GLN A 36 2.19 -4.69 27.95
CA GLN A 36 1.00 -5.16 27.25
C GLN A 36 -0.24 -5.16 28.16
N PHE A 37 -1.42 -5.01 27.55
CA PHE A 37 -2.72 -5.05 28.22
C PHE A 37 -2.91 -4.02 29.34
N THR A 38 -2.20 -2.90 29.27
CA THR A 38 -2.16 -1.86 30.35
C THR A 38 -3.51 -1.29 30.72
N GLY A 39 -4.50 -1.35 29.82
CA GLY A 39 -5.88 -0.94 30.09
C GLY A 39 -6.75 -1.99 30.82
N PHE A 40 -6.19 -3.13 31.19
CA PHE A 40 -6.92 -4.25 31.81
C PHE A 40 -6.28 -4.67 33.15
N ARG A 41 -7.12 -5.12 34.09
CA ARG A 41 -6.61 -5.60 35.39
C ARG A 41 -5.76 -6.85 35.18
N ALA A 42 -4.52 -6.81 35.65
CA ALA A 42 -3.63 -7.97 35.66
C ALA A 42 -4.13 -9.08 36.62
N GLY A 43 -3.87 -10.33 36.26
CA GLY A 43 -3.96 -11.52 37.10
C GLY A 43 -2.56 -12.02 37.45
N SER A 44 -2.42 -13.34 37.69
CA SER A 44 -1.10 -13.99 37.87
C SER A 44 -0.34 -14.07 36.54
N GLY A 45 1.00 -14.11 36.61
CA GLY A 45 1.87 -14.21 35.44
C GLY A 45 1.72 -13.10 34.39
N GLY A 46 1.25 -11.92 34.76
CA GLY A 46 0.97 -10.81 33.83
C GLY A 46 -0.31 -10.98 32.98
N LEU A 47 -1.01 -12.12 33.06
CA LEU A 47 -2.22 -12.37 32.29
C LEU A 47 -3.35 -11.44 32.72
N PRO A 48 -4.05 -10.75 31.75
CA PRO A 48 -5.25 -9.99 32.08
C PRO A 48 -6.36 -10.90 32.66
N ARG A 49 -7.11 -10.36 33.62
CA ARG A 49 -8.33 -11.05 34.11
C ARG A 49 -9.43 -11.12 33.04
N PHE A 50 -9.47 -10.12 32.16
CA PHE A 50 -10.37 -10.12 31.01
C PHE A 50 -9.97 -11.24 30.05
N LEU A 51 -10.93 -12.08 29.68
CA LEU A 51 -10.72 -13.31 28.89
C LEU A 51 -9.70 -14.31 29.50
N GLY A 52 -9.41 -14.18 30.80
CA GLY A 52 -8.41 -15.00 31.50
C GLY A 52 -8.57 -16.50 31.34
N GLY A 53 -9.82 -17.01 31.31
CA GLY A 53 -10.07 -18.46 31.08
C GLY A 53 -9.65 -18.94 29.68
N PHE A 54 -9.63 -18.08 28.66
CA PHE A 54 -9.08 -18.42 27.36
C PHE A 54 -7.55 -18.23 27.34
N LEU A 55 -7.06 -17.14 27.95
CA LEU A 55 -5.63 -16.80 27.97
C LEU A 55 -4.79 -17.88 28.66
N GLN A 56 -5.28 -18.44 29.80
CA GLN A 56 -4.62 -19.55 30.52
C GLN A 56 -4.46 -20.83 29.71
N ARG A 57 -5.17 -20.98 28.62
CA ARG A 57 -5.05 -22.11 27.67
C ARG A 57 -4.06 -21.82 26.53
N VAL A 58 -3.51 -20.63 26.52
CA VAL A 58 -2.57 -20.14 25.49
C VAL A 58 -1.23 -19.78 26.12
N PHE A 59 -1.26 -19.14 27.30
CA PHE A 59 -0.08 -18.74 28.05
C PHE A 59 -0.09 -19.36 29.44
N ASP A 60 1.10 -19.72 29.93
CA ASP A 60 1.28 -20.21 31.28
C ASP A 60 0.84 -19.15 32.31
N PRO A 61 -0.08 -19.49 33.24
CA PRO A 61 -0.62 -18.54 34.19
C PRO A 61 0.38 -18.04 35.26
N ASP A 62 1.53 -18.68 35.41
CA ASP A 62 2.51 -18.32 36.42
C ASP A 62 3.58 -17.34 35.87
N ASN A 63 3.93 -17.46 34.61
CA ASN A 63 5.03 -16.70 34.03
C ASN A 63 4.68 -15.96 32.71
N GLY A 64 3.46 -16.13 32.16
CA GLY A 64 3.02 -15.45 30.94
C GLY A 64 3.68 -15.93 29.64
N VAL A 65 4.41 -17.06 29.67
CA VAL A 65 5.07 -17.65 28.51
C VAL A 65 4.08 -18.47 27.69
N LEU A 66 4.18 -18.40 26.36
CA LEU A 66 3.38 -19.21 25.45
C LEU A 66 3.61 -20.70 25.70
N VAL A 67 2.53 -21.46 25.91
CA VAL A 67 2.64 -22.91 26.14
C VAL A 67 3.08 -23.62 24.85
N GLU A 68 3.64 -24.80 24.95
CA GLU A 68 4.17 -25.58 23.82
C GLU A 68 3.08 -25.92 22.78
N ASP A 69 1.87 -26.30 23.27
CA ASP A 69 0.69 -26.57 22.43
C ASP A 69 -0.49 -25.65 22.81
N PRO A 70 -0.52 -24.41 22.32
CA PRO A 70 -1.57 -23.47 22.66
C PRO A 70 -2.92 -23.89 22.06
N CYS A 71 -3.98 -23.76 22.85
CA CYS A 71 -5.33 -24.10 22.44
C CYS A 71 -5.82 -23.22 21.28
N LYS A 72 -5.91 -23.75 20.09
CA LYS A 72 -6.31 -23.05 18.85
C LYS A 72 -7.69 -22.41 18.96
N ASP A 73 -8.65 -23.11 19.60
CA ASP A 73 -10.01 -22.60 19.81
C ASP A 73 -10.00 -21.35 20.72
N SER A 74 -9.13 -21.33 21.73
CA SER A 74 -8.96 -20.17 22.62
C SER A 74 -8.34 -18.99 21.88
N VAL A 75 -7.33 -19.23 21.05
CA VAL A 75 -6.72 -18.21 20.16
C VAL A 75 -7.79 -17.63 19.23
N PHE A 76 -8.55 -18.48 18.57
CA PHE A 76 -9.64 -18.08 17.68
C PHE A 76 -10.70 -17.27 18.42
N ALA A 77 -11.17 -17.75 19.59
CA ALA A 77 -12.18 -17.06 20.39
C ALA A 77 -11.71 -15.67 20.85
N ILE A 78 -10.47 -15.52 21.33
CA ILE A 78 -9.93 -14.22 21.73
C ILE A 78 -9.91 -13.27 20.55
N ARG A 79 -9.39 -13.71 19.39
CA ARG A 79 -9.34 -12.87 18.17
C ARG A 79 -10.73 -12.45 17.71
N GLN A 80 -11.69 -13.37 17.65
CA GLN A 80 -13.06 -13.05 17.25
C GLN A 80 -13.73 -12.04 18.21
N LEU A 81 -13.66 -12.28 19.52
CA LEU A 81 -14.27 -11.39 20.51
C LEU A 81 -13.64 -9.99 20.55
N THR A 82 -12.37 -9.87 20.24
CA THR A 82 -11.65 -8.60 20.37
C THR A 82 -11.55 -7.81 19.07
N LEU A 83 -11.49 -8.48 17.91
CA LEU A 83 -11.21 -7.80 16.63
C LEU A 83 -12.46 -7.52 15.79
N ILE A 84 -13.57 -8.27 16.00
CA ILE A 84 -14.76 -8.21 15.15
C ILE A 84 -15.32 -6.78 15.00
N PHE A 85 -15.37 -6.01 16.07
CA PHE A 85 -15.92 -4.65 16.05
C PHE A 85 -14.94 -3.59 15.53
N GLY A 86 -13.66 -3.93 15.39
CA GLY A 86 -12.63 -3.04 14.86
C GLY A 86 -12.78 -2.72 13.37
N LYS A 87 -13.55 -3.54 12.64
CA LYS A 87 -13.83 -3.38 11.21
C LYS A 87 -15.12 -2.60 10.91
N LEU A 88 -15.86 -2.14 11.96
CA LEU A 88 -17.07 -1.35 11.74
C LEU A 88 -16.71 0.02 11.17
N GLU A 89 -17.27 0.33 9.99
CA GLU A 89 -17.14 1.63 9.32
C GLU A 89 -18.06 2.66 9.98
N ILE A 90 -17.57 3.27 11.05
CA ILE A 90 -18.27 4.30 11.80
C ILE A 90 -17.55 5.63 11.58
N GLU A 91 -18.33 6.70 11.43
CA GLU A 91 -17.78 8.05 11.29
C GLU A 91 -16.95 8.44 12.52
N CYS A 92 -15.76 8.99 12.26
CA CYS A 92 -14.86 9.49 13.28
C CYS A 92 -15.33 10.86 13.82
N SER A 93 -14.88 11.23 15.02
CA SER A 93 -15.04 12.59 15.49
C SER A 93 -14.29 13.58 14.58
N LYS A 94 -14.72 14.85 14.61
CA LYS A 94 -14.08 15.93 13.85
C LYS A 94 -12.60 16.07 14.17
N GLU A 95 -12.21 15.89 15.43
CA GLU A 95 -10.83 15.95 15.91
C GLU A 95 -9.97 14.84 15.29
N ARG A 96 -10.48 13.61 15.28
CA ARG A 96 -9.79 12.46 14.65
C ARG A 96 -9.66 12.63 13.15
N THR A 97 -10.71 13.14 12.51
CA THR A 97 -10.68 13.45 11.07
C THR A 97 -9.64 14.54 10.77
N LYS A 98 -9.59 15.62 11.57
CA LYS A 98 -8.57 16.66 11.43
C LYS A 98 -7.15 16.11 11.64
N SER A 99 -6.97 15.27 12.65
CA SER A 99 -5.68 14.59 12.89
C SER A 99 -5.25 13.70 11.74
N ALA A 100 -6.19 13.01 11.06
CA ALA A 100 -5.89 12.19 9.89
C ALA A 100 -5.43 13.04 8.69
N PHE A 101 -6.05 14.19 8.43
CA PHE A 101 -5.57 15.14 7.42
C PHE A 101 -4.18 15.70 7.75
N GLN A 102 -3.94 16.01 9.04
CA GLN A 102 -2.61 16.44 9.48
C GLN A 102 -1.57 15.33 9.25
N GLY A 103 -1.90 14.08 9.55
CA GLY A 103 -1.04 12.93 9.28
C GLY A 103 -0.69 12.78 7.79
N TYR A 104 -1.65 13.06 6.90
CA TYR A 104 -1.40 13.06 5.45
C TYR A 104 -0.37 14.14 5.05
N ILE A 105 -0.48 15.35 5.62
CA ILE A 105 0.45 16.46 5.38
C ILE A 105 1.84 16.15 5.97
N ASP A 106 1.89 15.57 7.16
CA ASP A 106 3.15 15.22 7.82
C ASP A 106 3.87 14.08 7.09
N CYS A 107 3.11 13.14 6.51
CA CYS A 107 3.66 12.11 5.63
C CYS A 107 4.34 12.72 4.39
N GLU A 108 3.77 13.77 3.78
CA GLU A 108 4.41 14.48 2.67
C GLU A 108 5.75 15.11 3.05
N LYS A 109 5.84 15.68 4.26
CA LYS A 109 7.11 16.23 4.80
C LYS A 109 8.14 15.13 5.00
N ASP A 110 7.74 13.99 5.60
CA ASP A 110 8.61 12.83 5.79
C ASP A 110 9.16 12.33 4.44
N VAL A 111 8.31 12.24 3.40
CA VAL A 111 8.72 11.84 2.04
C VAL A 111 9.71 12.84 1.45
N HIS A 112 9.44 14.14 1.60
CA HIS A 112 10.36 15.17 1.16
C HIS A 112 11.75 15.05 1.83
N GLU A 113 11.76 14.91 3.15
CA GLU A 113 13.02 14.74 3.91
C GLU A 113 13.76 13.46 3.52
N SER A 114 13.04 12.36 3.28
CA SER A 114 13.61 11.12 2.78
C SER A 114 14.26 11.32 1.40
N ASN A 115 13.61 12.05 0.49
CA ASN A 115 14.14 12.38 -0.83
C ASN A 115 15.45 13.16 -0.75
N VAL A 116 15.52 14.14 0.18
CA VAL A 116 16.72 14.98 0.36
C VAL A 116 17.89 14.19 0.97
N ARG A 117 17.59 13.27 1.91
CA ARG A 117 18.62 12.42 2.56
C ARG A 117 19.17 11.33 1.66
N ARG A 118 18.42 10.94 0.61
CA ARG A 118 18.79 9.82 -0.26
C ARG A 118 19.94 10.21 -1.18
N THR A 119 21.07 9.49 -1.04
CA THR A 119 22.27 9.76 -1.83
C THR A 119 22.17 9.21 -3.27
N PRO A 120 22.98 9.72 -4.21
CA PRO A 120 23.04 9.19 -5.58
C PRO A 120 23.40 7.71 -5.64
N GLU A 121 24.23 7.23 -4.73
CA GLU A 121 24.64 5.81 -4.65
C GLU A 121 23.44 4.92 -4.30
N VAL A 122 22.64 5.32 -3.30
CA VAL A 122 21.42 4.59 -2.91
C VAL A 122 20.42 4.56 -4.05
N LEU A 123 20.26 5.67 -4.79
CA LEU A 123 19.40 5.70 -5.98
C LEU A 123 19.95 4.84 -7.12
N SER A 124 21.27 4.76 -7.27
CA SER A 124 21.90 3.92 -8.29
C SER A 124 21.66 2.43 -8.03
N GLU A 125 21.75 1.99 -6.77
CA GLU A 125 21.43 0.60 -6.41
C GLU A 125 19.95 0.29 -6.60
N PHE A 126 19.06 1.21 -6.24
CA PHE A 126 17.63 1.07 -6.52
C PHE A 126 17.37 0.95 -8.03
N LEU A 127 17.97 1.83 -8.85
CA LEU A 127 17.85 1.76 -10.30
C LEU A 127 18.38 0.43 -10.86
N ARG A 128 19.52 -0.05 -10.38
CA ARG A 128 20.13 -1.31 -10.84
C ARG A 128 19.17 -2.48 -10.68
N ILE A 129 18.59 -2.64 -9.49
CA ILE A 129 17.63 -3.74 -9.23
C ILE A 129 16.32 -3.51 -9.98
N SER A 130 15.78 -2.29 -9.97
CA SER A 130 14.51 -2.01 -10.66
C SER A 130 14.63 -2.14 -12.19
N ASP A 131 15.75 -1.76 -12.78
CA ASP A 131 16.02 -1.94 -14.21
C ASP A 131 16.14 -3.43 -14.56
N MET A 132 16.87 -4.21 -13.77
CA MET A 132 16.95 -5.68 -13.91
C MET A 132 15.55 -6.32 -13.86
N LEU A 133 14.65 -5.83 -12.99
CA LEU A 133 13.31 -6.37 -12.86
C LEU A 133 12.38 -5.93 -13.99
N PHE A 134 12.38 -4.65 -14.34
CA PHE A 134 11.27 -4.01 -15.04
C PHE A 134 11.64 -3.41 -16.40
N ALA A 135 12.91 -3.44 -16.85
CA ALA A 135 13.27 -2.87 -18.15
C ALA A 135 12.44 -3.45 -19.30
N GLY A 136 12.23 -4.76 -19.31
CA GLY A 136 11.38 -5.41 -20.32
C GLY A 136 9.90 -5.06 -20.21
N VAL A 137 9.39 -4.83 -18.99
CA VAL A 137 8.02 -4.36 -18.73
C VAL A 137 7.83 -2.96 -19.31
N PHE A 138 8.74 -2.05 -18.99
CA PHE A 138 8.67 -0.67 -19.48
C PHE A 138 8.88 -0.56 -20.99
N SER A 139 9.76 -1.38 -21.58
CA SER A 139 9.91 -1.45 -23.03
C SER A 139 8.63 -1.89 -23.76
N ARG A 140 7.85 -2.81 -23.15
CA ARG A 140 6.53 -3.18 -23.69
C ARG A 140 5.54 -2.03 -23.58
N MET A 141 5.53 -1.32 -22.44
CA MET A 141 4.69 -0.14 -22.26
C MET A 141 5.03 0.94 -23.28
N GLU A 142 6.31 1.25 -23.48
CA GLU A 142 6.75 2.24 -24.48
C GLU A 142 6.28 1.88 -25.89
N ASN A 143 6.36 0.60 -26.27
CA ASN A 143 5.85 0.14 -27.55
C ASN A 143 4.34 0.36 -27.68
N SER A 144 3.54 0.04 -26.66
CA SER A 144 2.08 0.26 -26.67
C SER A 144 1.71 1.75 -26.68
N ILE A 145 2.45 2.57 -25.92
CA ILE A 145 2.27 4.04 -25.91
C ILE A 145 2.61 4.62 -27.29
N HIS A 146 3.75 4.25 -27.85
CA HIS A 146 4.20 4.73 -29.16
C HIS A 146 3.22 4.39 -30.28
N LYS A 147 2.61 3.21 -30.23
CA LYS A 147 1.60 2.77 -31.20
C LYS A 147 0.19 3.24 -30.90
N LEU A 148 -0.03 3.97 -29.79
CA LEU A 148 -1.34 4.34 -29.28
C LEU A 148 -2.28 3.13 -29.05
N GLU A 149 -1.72 1.96 -28.76
CA GLU A 149 -2.44 0.73 -28.44
C GLU A 149 -2.91 0.74 -26.97
N LEU A 150 -3.60 1.81 -26.58
CA LEU A 150 -4.10 2.05 -25.23
C LEU A 150 -5.62 2.23 -25.29
N VAL A 151 -6.33 1.65 -24.33
CA VAL A 151 -7.79 1.77 -24.24
C VAL A 151 -8.16 2.50 -22.96
N ALA A 152 -8.40 3.79 -23.08
CA ALA A 152 -8.84 4.60 -21.97
C ALA A 152 -10.31 4.33 -21.62
N ARG A 153 -10.64 4.40 -20.33
CA ARG A 153 -12.01 4.21 -19.83
C ARG A 153 -12.25 5.00 -18.54
N HIS A 154 -13.51 5.35 -18.31
CA HIS A 154 -13.91 6.00 -17.07
C HIS A 154 -14.24 4.97 -16.00
N GLY A 155 -13.70 5.18 -14.79
CA GLY A 155 -14.09 4.44 -13.60
C GLY A 155 -15.42 4.94 -13.02
N PRO A 156 -16.08 4.18 -12.12
CA PRO A 156 -17.32 4.57 -11.47
C PRO A 156 -17.14 5.65 -10.40
N GLY A 157 -15.89 5.87 -9.92
CA GLY A 157 -15.56 6.75 -8.79
C GLY A 157 -15.89 8.23 -9.04
N ALA A 158 -15.91 9.01 -7.96
CA ALA A 158 -16.00 10.47 -8.05
C ALA A 158 -14.74 11.07 -8.69
N THR A 159 -14.84 12.29 -9.23
CA THR A 159 -13.74 13.04 -9.83
C THR A 159 -13.57 14.40 -9.14
N ALA A 160 -12.34 14.95 -9.14
CA ALA A 160 -12.04 16.24 -8.51
C ALA A 160 -12.82 17.39 -9.15
N ASP A 161 -13.00 17.34 -10.45
CA ASP A 161 -13.81 18.25 -11.27
C ASP A 161 -15.32 18.00 -11.15
N LYS A 162 -15.75 17.07 -10.27
CA LYS A 162 -17.14 16.77 -9.92
C LYS A 162 -18.03 16.34 -11.11
N LEU A 163 -17.42 15.78 -12.15
CA LEU A 163 -18.19 15.16 -13.22
C LEU A 163 -18.84 13.85 -12.72
N SER A 164 -20.11 13.67 -13.04
CA SER A 164 -20.87 12.50 -12.62
C SER A 164 -21.69 11.91 -13.76
N GLY A 165 -21.92 10.61 -13.71
CA GLY A 165 -22.71 9.88 -14.71
C GLY A 165 -22.17 10.06 -16.12
N ASN A 166 -23.04 10.23 -17.09
CA ASN A 166 -22.68 10.33 -18.51
C ASN A 166 -21.85 11.57 -18.88
N ARG A 167 -21.74 12.57 -17.98
CA ARG A 167 -20.90 13.76 -18.23
C ARG A 167 -19.41 13.42 -18.34
N LYS A 168 -18.96 12.31 -17.77
CA LYS A 168 -17.58 11.83 -17.95
C LYS A 168 -17.25 11.48 -19.41
N PHE A 169 -18.24 11.07 -20.19
CA PHE A 169 -18.06 10.70 -21.62
C PHE A 169 -18.03 11.92 -22.57
N THR A 170 -18.26 13.12 -22.04
CA THR A 170 -18.13 14.39 -22.77
C THR A 170 -16.97 15.20 -22.22
N LEU A 171 -15.83 14.55 -22.00
CA LEU A 171 -14.62 15.18 -21.49
C LEU A 171 -14.10 16.19 -22.53
N SER A 172 -14.16 17.48 -22.17
CA SER A 172 -13.72 18.59 -23.04
C SER A 172 -12.46 19.29 -22.49
N THR A 173 -11.89 18.78 -21.40
CA THR A 173 -10.68 19.33 -20.77
C THR A 173 -9.59 18.28 -20.80
N TRP A 174 -8.40 18.70 -21.20
CA TRP A 174 -7.21 17.87 -21.24
C TRP A 174 -6.01 18.64 -20.66
N THR A 175 -4.84 18.05 -20.54
CA THR A 175 -3.64 18.78 -20.10
C THR A 175 -2.56 18.77 -21.17
N SER A 176 -1.74 19.82 -21.22
CA SER A 176 -0.62 19.91 -22.17
C SER A 176 0.39 18.77 -21.97
N ARG A 177 0.49 18.23 -20.74
CA ARG A 177 1.33 17.07 -20.43
C ARG A 177 0.76 15.79 -21.06
N LEU A 178 -0.55 15.56 -20.94
CA LEU A 178 -1.22 14.41 -21.56
C LEU A 178 -1.26 14.51 -23.07
N GLU A 179 -1.45 15.70 -23.63
CA GLU A 179 -1.56 15.93 -25.08
C GLU A 179 -0.32 15.43 -25.84
N ARG A 180 0.87 15.47 -25.21
CA ARG A 180 2.11 14.97 -25.82
C ARG A 180 2.18 13.44 -25.92
N ILE A 181 1.52 12.73 -25.02
CA ILE A 181 1.60 11.26 -24.90
C ILE A 181 0.31 10.58 -25.35
N LEU A 182 -0.82 11.15 -24.99
CA LEU A 182 -2.17 10.68 -25.27
C LEU A 182 -2.94 11.81 -25.98
N PRO A 183 -2.76 12.00 -27.29
CA PRO A 183 -3.40 13.11 -28.01
C PRO A 183 -4.92 13.11 -27.85
N SER A 184 -5.48 14.28 -27.52
CA SER A 184 -6.93 14.43 -27.27
C SER A 184 -7.76 14.00 -28.46
N GLY A 185 -7.28 14.24 -29.69
CA GLY A 185 -7.95 13.83 -30.93
C GLY A 185 -8.13 12.32 -31.07
N GLU A 186 -7.30 11.51 -30.41
CA GLU A 186 -7.39 10.04 -30.43
C GLU A 186 -8.15 9.50 -29.21
N PHE A 187 -7.96 10.11 -28.05
CA PHE A 187 -8.46 9.55 -26.79
C PHE A 187 -9.77 10.12 -26.29
N LEU A 188 -10.13 11.37 -26.68
CA LEU A 188 -11.36 11.99 -26.20
C LEU A 188 -12.54 11.79 -27.13
N LEU A 189 -12.32 11.33 -28.35
CA LEU A 189 -13.42 11.01 -29.30
C LEU A 189 -13.93 9.59 -29.04
N PRO A 190 -15.20 9.41 -28.59
CA PRO A 190 -15.77 8.08 -28.38
C PRO A 190 -15.85 7.25 -29.66
N ASN A 191 -16.12 7.91 -30.79
CA ASN A 191 -16.05 7.40 -32.16
C ASN A 191 -16.21 8.56 -33.16
N TRP A 192 -15.96 8.31 -34.45
CA TRP A 192 -16.00 9.31 -35.52
C TRP A 192 -17.38 10.02 -35.71
N SER A 193 -18.48 9.43 -35.26
CA SER A 193 -19.79 10.07 -35.34
C SER A 193 -20.00 11.21 -34.33
N TYR A 194 -19.08 11.42 -33.42
CA TYR A 194 -19.09 12.50 -32.43
C TYR A 194 -18.21 13.69 -32.82
N THR A 195 -17.48 13.63 -33.94
CA THR A 195 -16.60 14.73 -34.39
C THR A 195 -17.32 16.08 -34.45
N ASP A 196 -18.54 16.12 -34.97
CA ASP A 196 -19.33 17.36 -35.07
C ASP A 196 -19.82 17.88 -33.70
N ARG A 197 -19.84 17.05 -32.69
CA ARG A 197 -20.28 17.39 -31.34
C ARG A 197 -19.09 17.65 -30.37
N PHE A 198 -17.90 17.35 -30.85
CA PHE A 198 -16.69 17.60 -30.12
C PHE A 198 -16.31 19.07 -30.28
N GLY A 199 -16.65 19.87 -29.27
CA GLY A 199 -16.22 21.27 -29.20
C GLY A 199 -14.71 21.40 -29.12
N ALA A 200 -14.19 22.61 -29.04
CA ALA A 200 -12.78 22.83 -28.76
C ALA A 200 -12.40 22.20 -27.41
N VAL A 201 -11.33 21.40 -27.40
CA VAL A 201 -10.74 20.87 -26.17
C VAL A 201 -10.00 21.99 -25.48
N ASP A 202 -10.30 22.20 -24.22
CA ASP A 202 -9.57 23.13 -23.36
C ASP A 202 -8.30 22.46 -22.85
N ILE A 203 -7.14 22.88 -23.34
CA ILE A 203 -5.84 22.33 -22.95
C ILE A 203 -5.28 23.14 -21.79
N LEU A 204 -5.23 22.52 -20.61
CA LEU A 204 -4.69 23.15 -19.40
C LEU A 204 -3.17 23.05 -19.34
N GLU A 205 -2.54 24.16 -19.07
CA GLU A 205 -1.12 24.18 -18.67
C GLU A 205 -0.95 23.70 -17.23
N PRO A 206 0.26 23.25 -16.80
CA PRO A 206 0.48 22.64 -15.48
C PRO A 206 0.01 23.50 -14.31
N GLU A 207 0.12 24.84 -14.44
CA GLU A 207 -0.31 25.78 -13.39
C GLU A 207 -1.82 25.81 -13.21
N ALA A 208 -2.57 25.58 -14.29
CA ALA A 208 -4.04 25.60 -14.33
C ALA A 208 -4.67 24.21 -14.02
N GLU A 209 -3.86 23.16 -13.91
CA GLU A 209 -4.35 21.82 -13.60
C GLU A 209 -5.04 21.78 -12.23
N ILE A 210 -6.21 21.16 -12.19
CA ILE A 210 -6.96 20.94 -10.95
C ILE A 210 -6.18 19.95 -10.08
N PRO A 211 -5.93 20.26 -8.79
CA PRO A 211 -5.26 19.36 -7.88
C PRO A 211 -6.11 18.13 -7.54
N VAL A 212 -5.48 17.03 -7.13
CA VAL A 212 -6.19 15.92 -6.51
C VAL A 212 -6.90 16.42 -5.26
N ARG A 213 -8.20 16.13 -5.14
CA ARG A 213 -9.00 16.53 -3.98
C ARG A 213 -8.90 15.48 -2.90
N VAL A 214 -8.32 15.85 -1.75
CA VAL A 214 -8.11 14.94 -0.61
C VAL A 214 -9.35 14.96 0.29
N ILE A 215 -9.90 13.78 0.55
CA ILE A 215 -11.06 13.59 1.41
C ILE A 215 -10.85 12.48 2.42
N SER A 216 -11.67 12.45 3.46
CA SER A 216 -11.76 11.33 4.40
C SER A 216 -12.97 10.46 4.08
N VAL A 217 -12.78 9.14 4.17
CA VAL A 217 -13.88 8.17 4.11
C VAL A 217 -13.87 7.30 5.39
N PRO A 218 -15.02 6.82 5.85
CA PRO A 218 -15.08 5.94 7.02
C PRO A 218 -14.20 4.71 6.83
N LYS A 219 -13.45 4.32 7.86
CA LYS A 219 -12.69 3.08 7.92
C LYS A 219 -12.88 2.39 9.26
N THR A 220 -12.58 3.10 10.34
CA THR A 220 -12.79 2.64 11.73
C THR A 220 -13.13 3.85 12.58
N LEU A 221 -13.69 3.64 13.78
CA LEU A 221 -13.94 4.74 14.72
C LEU A 221 -12.62 5.42 15.17
N LYS A 222 -11.51 4.71 15.13
CA LYS A 222 -10.19 5.24 15.54
C LYS A 222 -9.65 6.28 14.56
N THR A 223 -9.73 5.98 13.27
CA THR A 223 -9.22 6.85 12.21
C THR A 223 -9.98 6.62 10.90
N PRO A 224 -10.31 7.68 10.15
CA PRO A 224 -10.81 7.53 8.80
C PRO A 224 -9.68 7.16 7.85
N ARG A 225 -10.02 6.75 6.64
CA ARG A 225 -9.07 6.62 5.54
C ARG A 225 -9.01 7.93 4.77
N ILE A 226 -7.82 8.43 4.50
CA ILE A 226 -7.61 9.57 3.61
C ILE A 226 -7.41 9.05 2.19
N ILE A 227 -8.17 9.59 1.23
CA ILE A 227 -8.07 9.22 -0.18
C ILE A 227 -7.96 10.48 -1.05
N GLY A 228 -7.30 10.34 -2.19
CA GLY A 228 -7.20 11.38 -3.20
C GLY A 228 -8.20 11.11 -4.35
N ILE A 229 -9.04 12.07 -4.64
CA ILE A 229 -9.94 12.02 -5.80
C ILE A 229 -9.25 12.77 -6.94
N GLU A 230 -8.82 12.03 -7.96
CA GLU A 230 -8.16 12.59 -9.13
C GLU A 230 -9.15 13.34 -10.06
N PRO A 231 -8.68 14.32 -10.85
CA PRO A 231 -9.43 14.84 -11.98
C PRO A 231 -9.82 13.76 -12.99
N SER A 232 -10.90 13.97 -13.72
CA SER A 232 -11.45 12.99 -14.67
C SER A 232 -10.44 12.57 -15.74
N TRP A 233 -9.65 13.51 -16.29
CA TRP A 233 -8.62 13.23 -17.29
C TRP A 233 -7.47 12.37 -16.74
N HIS A 234 -7.05 12.57 -15.50
CA HIS A 234 -6.03 11.70 -14.87
C HIS A 234 -6.59 10.30 -14.62
N GLN A 235 -7.82 10.17 -14.07
CA GLN A 235 -8.43 8.84 -13.92
C GLN A 235 -8.54 8.12 -15.25
N TYR A 236 -8.95 8.83 -16.32
CA TYR A 236 -9.13 8.27 -17.63
C TYR A 236 -7.83 7.80 -18.26
N SER A 237 -6.76 8.61 -18.19
CA SER A 237 -5.43 8.26 -18.69
C SER A 237 -4.76 7.13 -17.86
N GLN A 238 -4.91 7.14 -16.54
CA GLN A 238 -4.44 6.04 -15.69
C GLN A 238 -5.09 4.71 -16.05
N GLN A 239 -6.40 4.72 -16.36
CA GLN A 239 -7.12 3.52 -16.81
C GLN A 239 -6.72 3.05 -18.21
N ALA A 240 -6.06 3.90 -19.01
CA ALA A 240 -5.44 3.49 -20.27
C ALA A 240 -4.09 2.78 -20.04
N LEU A 241 -3.29 3.27 -19.10
CA LEU A 241 -1.95 2.73 -18.80
C LEU A 241 -1.99 1.45 -17.95
N LEU A 242 -2.94 1.35 -17.01
CA LEU A 242 -3.02 0.24 -16.05
C LEU A 242 -3.09 -1.14 -16.71
N PRO A 243 -3.98 -1.41 -17.69
CA PRO A 243 -4.05 -2.74 -18.30
C PRO A 243 -2.75 -3.15 -19.00
N VAL A 244 -2.09 -2.19 -19.66
CA VAL A 244 -0.82 -2.43 -20.36
C VAL A 244 0.29 -2.73 -19.38
N LEU A 245 0.35 -2.03 -18.24
CA LEU A 245 1.30 -2.31 -17.17
C LEU A 245 1.09 -3.71 -16.59
N LEU A 246 -0.14 -4.07 -16.25
CA LEU A 246 -0.46 -5.38 -15.67
C LEU A 246 -0.19 -6.52 -16.65
N ASP A 247 -0.56 -6.38 -17.94
CA ASP A 247 -0.24 -7.36 -18.98
C ASP A 247 1.28 -7.52 -19.16
N ALA A 248 2.01 -6.42 -19.17
CA ALA A 248 3.46 -6.45 -19.27
C ALA A 248 4.10 -7.15 -18.07
N LEU A 249 3.62 -6.91 -16.84
CA LEU A 249 4.10 -7.57 -15.62
C LEU A 249 3.81 -9.06 -15.66
N SER A 250 2.58 -9.47 -15.98
CA SER A 250 2.16 -10.88 -16.02
C SER A 250 2.85 -11.68 -17.11
N SER A 251 3.41 -11.02 -18.12
CA SER A 251 4.19 -11.70 -19.18
C SER A 251 5.54 -12.28 -18.71
N TYR A 252 5.99 -11.91 -17.51
CA TYR A 252 7.20 -12.42 -16.88
C TYR A 252 6.84 -13.36 -15.72
N ASP A 253 6.98 -14.68 -15.88
CA ASP A 253 6.63 -15.69 -14.85
C ASP A 253 7.19 -15.36 -13.46
N THR A 254 8.39 -14.83 -13.39
CA THR A 254 9.02 -14.43 -12.12
C THR A 254 8.24 -13.29 -11.44
N LEU A 255 7.86 -12.25 -12.20
CA LEU A 255 7.14 -11.09 -11.68
C LEU A 255 5.69 -11.45 -11.34
N ASP A 256 5.02 -12.20 -12.19
CA ASP A 256 3.64 -12.65 -12.00
C ASP A 256 3.48 -13.46 -10.69
N ARG A 257 4.50 -14.25 -10.36
CA ARG A 257 4.50 -15.03 -9.11
C ARG A 257 4.92 -14.23 -7.88
N MET A 258 5.70 -13.17 -8.04
CA MET A 258 6.16 -12.34 -6.92
C MET A 258 5.23 -11.17 -6.62
N LEU A 259 4.49 -10.67 -7.63
CA LEU A 259 3.55 -9.55 -7.50
C LEU A 259 2.12 -10.07 -7.65
N GLY A 260 1.27 -9.79 -6.67
CA GLY A 260 -0.16 -10.09 -6.72
C GLY A 260 -0.98 -8.82 -6.91
N PHE A 261 -1.99 -8.87 -7.81
CA PHE A 261 -2.85 -7.71 -8.06
C PHE A 261 -4.35 -8.04 -7.93
N ASP A 262 -4.74 -9.27 -8.13
CA ASP A 262 -6.14 -9.73 -8.18
C ASP A 262 -6.43 -10.92 -7.25
N ASP A 263 -5.40 -11.71 -6.87
CA ASP A 263 -5.53 -12.89 -6.02
C ASP A 263 -4.63 -12.80 -4.78
N GLN A 264 -5.26 -12.76 -3.61
CA GLN A 264 -4.60 -12.71 -2.31
C GLN A 264 -4.43 -14.10 -1.67
N VAL A 265 -5.06 -15.13 -2.22
CA VAL A 265 -4.98 -16.50 -1.67
C VAL A 265 -3.53 -16.99 -1.51
N PRO A 266 -2.61 -16.76 -2.47
CA PRO A 266 -1.21 -17.13 -2.29
C PRO A 266 -0.53 -16.50 -1.06
N ASN A 267 -0.81 -15.21 -0.75
CA ASN A 267 -0.28 -14.56 0.45
C ASN A 267 -0.84 -15.22 1.72
N GLN A 268 -2.14 -15.50 1.76
CA GLN A 268 -2.78 -16.18 2.89
C GLN A 268 -2.18 -17.57 3.12
N GLU A 269 -1.94 -18.32 2.06
CA GLU A 269 -1.34 -19.66 2.15
C GLU A 269 0.14 -19.59 2.61
N MET A 270 0.92 -18.63 2.10
CA MET A 270 2.29 -18.41 2.58
C MET A 270 2.32 -18.00 4.06
N ALA A 271 1.41 -17.13 4.51
CA ALA A 271 1.27 -16.79 5.92
C ALA A 271 0.90 -18.01 6.76
N ARG A 272 -0.02 -18.86 6.28
CA ARG A 272 -0.38 -20.13 6.94
C ARG A 272 0.83 -21.07 7.07
N ILE A 273 1.59 -21.25 5.99
CA ILE A 273 2.82 -22.06 6.01
C ILE A 273 3.84 -21.45 6.98
N GLY A 274 4.04 -20.12 6.93
CA GLY A 274 4.93 -19.39 7.83
C GLY A 274 4.56 -19.58 9.30
N SER A 275 3.26 -19.61 9.64
CA SER A 275 2.78 -19.92 11.00
C SER A 275 3.09 -21.35 11.44
N LEU A 276 3.06 -22.32 10.50
CA LEU A 276 3.33 -23.72 10.81
C LEU A 276 4.83 -24.03 10.93
N THR A 277 5.64 -23.45 10.06
CA THR A 277 7.04 -23.82 9.87
C THR A 277 8.04 -22.79 10.43
N GLY A 278 7.61 -21.55 10.64
CA GLY A 278 8.49 -20.42 10.96
C GLY A 278 9.31 -19.91 9.75
N SER A 279 9.09 -20.45 8.55
CA SER A 279 9.95 -20.15 7.38
C SER A 279 9.71 -18.80 6.74
N PHE A 280 8.55 -18.18 6.94
CA PHE A 280 8.20 -16.89 6.36
C PHE A 280 7.97 -15.81 7.42
N ALA A 281 8.34 -14.58 7.07
CA ALA A 281 7.98 -13.36 7.74
C ALA A 281 6.83 -12.68 6.97
N THR A 282 5.90 -12.05 7.69
CA THR A 282 4.88 -11.18 7.11
C THR A 282 5.14 -9.75 7.57
N LEU A 283 5.27 -8.81 6.63
CA LEU A 283 5.54 -7.41 6.89
C LEU A 283 4.38 -6.55 6.39
N ASP A 284 3.91 -5.62 7.23
CA ASP A 284 2.91 -4.60 6.91
C ASP A 284 3.58 -3.22 6.98
N LEU A 285 3.20 -2.32 6.09
CA LEU A 285 3.76 -0.98 6.04
C LEU A 285 2.75 0.06 6.52
N SER A 286 3.22 1.00 7.33
CA SER A 286 2.40 2.15 7.73
C SER A 286 2.38 3.19 6.62
N GLU A 287 1.18 3.64 6.23
CA GLU A 287 1.00 4.67 5.20
C GLU A 287 1.68 4.31 3.86
N ALA A 288 1.65 3.01 3.50
CA ALA A 288 2.44 2.41 2.43
C ALA A 288 2.41 3.21 1.12
N SER A 289 1.22 3.40 0.52
CA SER A 289 1.06 4.15 -0.72
C SER A 289 1.44 5.63 -0.61
N ASP A 290 1.16 6.26 0.55
CA ASP A 290 1.49 7.67 0.79
C ASP A 290 3.00 7.89 0.97
N ARG A 291 3.79 6.83 1.22
CA ARG A 291 5.25 6.90 1.34
C ARG A 291 6.01 6.55 0.06
N VAL A 292 5.32 6.11 -0.99
CA VAL A 292 5.95 5.88 -2.30
C VAL A 292 6.36 7.20 -2.91
N SER A 293 7.65 7.49 -2.84
CA SER A 293 8.23 8.73 -3.37
C SER A 293 8.20 8.76 -4.89
N ASN A 294 7.80 9.89 -5.49
CA ASN A 294 7.91 10.10 -6.93
C ASN A 294 9.37 10.11 -7.43
N GLN A 295 10.33 10.43 -6.56
CA GLN A 295 11.76 10.31 -6.88
C GLN A 295 12.14 8.84 -7.18
N LEU A 296 11.64 7.88 -6.40
CA LEU A 296 11.88 6.46 -6.63
C LEU A 296 11.19 5.97 -7.92
N VAL A 297 9.95 6.40 -8.16
CA VAL A 297 9.22 6.02 -9.38
C VAL A 297 9.93 6.54 -10.63
N ARG A 298 10.39 7.78 -10.62
CA ARG A 298 11.20 8.34 -11.72
C ARG A 298 12.56 7.68 -11.84
N ALA A 299 13.20 7.30 -10.73
CA ALA A 299 14.45 6.54 -10.76
C ALA A 299 14.24 5.17 -11.43
N MET A 300 13.16 4.48 -11.08
CA MET A 300 12.78 3.18 -11.64
C MET A 300 12.55 3.24 -13.17
N MET A 301 12.00 4.35 -13.67
CA MET A 301 11.67 4.55 -15.10
C MET A 301 12.73 5.33 -15.86
N ARG A 302 13.88 5.64 -15.25
CA ARG A 302 14.89 6.56 -15.79
C ARG A 302 15.37 6.19 -17.21
N ASN A 303 15.48 4.89 -17.49
CA ASN A 303 15.94 4.38 -18.78
C ASN A 303 14.79 4.23 -19.80
N HIS A 304 13.56 4.59 -19.41
CA HIS A 304 12.33 4.43 -20.20
C HIS A 304 11.54 5.77 -20.24
N PRO A 305 12.05 6.76 -20.99
CA PRO A 305 11.54 8.14 -20.93
C PRO A 305 10.09 8.28 -21.36
N LEU A 306 9.63 7.47 -22.32
CA LEU A 306 8.23 7.54 -22.77
C LEU A 306 7.27 6.98 -21.72
N THR A 307 7.66 5.91 -21.02
CA THR A 307 6.90 5.38 -19.87
C THR A 307 6.89 6.39 -18.72
N ASP A 308 8.05 6.97 -18.35
CA ASP A 308 8.12 8.00 -17.29
C ASP A 308 7.20 9.19 -17.65
N GLU A 309 7.31 9.72 -18.88
CA GLU A 309 6.49 10.84 -19.32
C GLU A 309 4.99 10.52 -19.25
N ALA A 310 4.56 9.34 -19.70
CA ALA A 310 3.16 8.92 -19.66
C ALA A 310 2.64 8.79 -18.22
N VAL A 311 3.41 8.15 -17.35
CA VAL A 311 3.07 7.98 -15.94
C VAL A 311 3.05 9.34 -15.21
N GLN A 312 4.02 10.21 -15.46
CA GLN A 312 4.04 11.56 -14.88
C GLN A 312 2.92 12.46 -15.42
N ALA A 313 2.56 12.36 -16.69
CA ALA A 313 1.46 13.12 -17.29
C ALA A 313 0.10 12.69 -16.74
N SER A 314 -0.05 11.43 -16.36
CA SER A 314 -1.30 10.87 -15.84
C SER A 314 -1.51 11.06 -14.31
N ARG A 315 -0.59 11.71 -13.59
CA ARG A 315 -0.70 11.94 -12.14
C ARG A 315 -0.91 13.41 -11.79
N SER A 316 -1.64 13.65 -10.69
CA SER A 316 -1.65 14.96 -10.06
C SER A 316 -0.32 15.21 -9.32
N PHE A 317 0.22 16.42 -9.45
CA PHE A 317 1.41 16.87 -8.72
C PHE A 317 1.10 17.86 -7.60
N LYS A 318 -0.17 18.23 -7.45
CA LYS A 318 -0.71 19.07 -6.38
C LYS A 318 -1.90 18.38 -5.71
N ALA A 319 -2.08 18.62 -4.42
CA ALA A 319 -3.23 18.17 -3.63
C ALA A 319 -3.96 19.34 -2.99
N ASP A 320 -5.28 19.34 -3.04
CA ASP A 320 -6.15 20.20 -2.24
C ASP A 320 -6.53 19.45 -0.95
N VAL A 321 -6.01 19.92 0.18
CA VAL A 321 -6.29 19.39 1.50
C VAL A 321 -7.04 20.45 2.29
N LEU A 322 -8.35 20.30 2.42
CA LEU A 322 -9.23 21.24 3.14
C LEU A 322 -9.18 22.70 2.62
N GLY A 323 -8.91 22.90 1.32
CA GLY A 323 -8.80 24.22 0.67
C GLY A 323 -7.38 24.78 0.60
N GLU A 324 -6.40 24.08 1.14
CA GLU A 324 -4.97 24.43 1.02
C GLU A 324 -4.28 23.56 -0.02
N ILE A 325 -3.43 24.16 -0.86
CA ILE A 325 -2.75 23.45 -1.96
C ILE A 325 -1.33 23.07 -1.53
N TYR A 326 -1.02 21.78 -1.67
CA TYR A 326 0.27 21.18 -1.38
C TYR A 326 0.88 20.58 -2.64
N ASN A 327 2.18 20.79 -2.86
CA ASN A 327 2.93 20.05 -3.87
C ASN A 327 3.22 18.63 -3.36
N LEU A 328 3.04 17.62 -4.21
CA LEU A 328 3.20 16.22 -3.85
C LEU A 328 4.62 15.72 -4.15
N ASN A 329 5.32 15.25 -3.14
CA ASN A 329 6.58 14.50 -3.23
C ASN A 329 6.33 12.99 -3.39
N LYS A 330 5.20 12.49 -2.86
CA LYS A 330 4.75 11.13 -3.13
C LYS A 330 4.35 10.95 -4.60
N PHE A 331 4.37 9.72 -5.07
CA PHE A 331 3.96 9.38 -6.42
C PHE A 331 2.48 9.69 -6.65
N ALA A 332 1.62 9.13 -5.82
CA ALA A 332 0.17 9.31 -5.90
C ALA A 332 -0.47 9.06 -4.54
N SER A 333 -1.70 9.53 -4.38
CA SER A 333 -2.53 9.20 -3.22
C SER A 333 -3.34 7.93 -3.49
N MET A 334 -3.83 7.28 -2.45
CA MET A 334 -4.82 6.21 -2.57
C MET A 334 -6.04 6.74 -3.31
N GLY A 335 -6.36 6.15 -4.47
CA GLY A 335 -7.42 6.59 -5.40
C GLY A 335 -6.94 6.72 -6.84
N SER A 336 -5.63 6.88 -7.09
CA SER A 336 -5.05 6.72 -8.42
C SER A 336 -4.97 5.24 -8.80
N ALA A 337 -5.32 4.92 -10.05
CA ALA A 337 -5.32 3.54 -10.53
C ALA A 337 -3.92 2.92 -10.62
N LEU A 338 -2.89 3.75 -10.78
CA LEU A 338 -1.51 3.28 -10.88
C LEU A 338 -0.82 3.10 -9.51
N THR A 339 -1.43 3.56 -8.41
CA THR A 339 -0.83 3.47 -7.08
C THR A 339 -0.47 2.04 -6.71
N PHE A 340 -1.43 1.13 -6.75
CA PHE A 340 -1.27 -0.25 -6.30
C PHE A 340 -0.18 -1.03 -7.06
N PRO A 341 -0.13 -1.05 -8.40
CA PRO A 341 0.94 -1.76 -9.09
C PRO A 341 2.31 -1.09 -8.93
N ILE A 342 2.39 0.24 -8.94
CA ILE A 342 3.67 0.94 -8.82
C ILE A 342 4.24 0.82 -7.41
N GLU A 343 3.42 0.90 -6.35
CA GLU A 343 3.92 0.65 -4.98
C GLU A 343 4.47 -0.76 -4.83
N ALA A 344 3.78 -1.78 -5.36
CA ALA A 344 4.25 -3.16 -5.30
C ALA A 344 5.59 -3.35 -6.03
N MET A 345 5.79 -2.68 -7.18
CA MET A 345 7.07 -2.69 -7.90
C MET A 345 8.19 -2.03 -7.09
N VAL A 346 7.91 -0.91 -6.44
CA VAL A 346 8.88 -0.22 -5.57
C VAL A 346 9.23 -1.09 -4.38
N PHE A 347 8.24 -1.71 -3.73
CA PHE A 347 8.48 -2.62 -2.59
C PHE A 347 9.28 -3.84 -2.99
N LEU A 348 8.98 -4.47 -4.13
CA LEU A 348 9.77 -5.61 -4.63
C LEU A 348 11.23 -5.21 -4.84
N THR A 349 11.49 -4.03 -5.38
CA THR A 349 12.86 -3.52 -5.55
C THR A 349 13.59 -3.40 -4.21
N CYS A 350 12.95 -2.80 -3.19
CA CYS A 350 13.52 -2.65 -1.85
C CYS A 350 13.73 -4.02 -1.16
N VAL A 351 12.77 -4.93 -1.29
CA VAL A 351 12.86 -6.30 -0.75
C VAL A 351 14.06 -7.03 -1.32
N LEU A 352 14.24 -6.98 -2.65
CA LEU A 352 15.36 -7.67 -3.30
C LEU A 352 16.71 -7.03 -2.96
N LEU A 353 16.78 -5.71 -2.75
CA LEU A 353 17.99 -5.07 -2.22
C LEU A 353 18.34 -5.58 -0.81
N GLY A 354 17.33 -5.73 0.06
CA GLY A 354 17.50 -6.29 1.39
C GLY A 354 17.96 -7.75 1.35
N ILE A 355 17.40 -8.57 0.46
CA ILE A 355 17.79 -9.98 0.27
C ILE A 355 19.21 -10.07 -0.30
N GLU A 356 19.56 -9.28 -1.31
CA GLU A 356 20.90 -9.22 -1.89
C GLU A 356 21.95 -8.90 -0.82
N LYS A 357 21.67 -7.89 0.03
CA LYS A 357 22.54 -7.50 1.14
C LYS A 357 22.72 -8.63 2.13
N ALA A 358 21.65 -9.31 2.53
CA ALA A 358 21.70 -10.40 3.54
C ALA A 358 22.39 -11.66 3.01
N SER A 359 22.12 -12.03 1.75
CA SER A 359 22.71 -13.22 1.13
C SER A 359 24.15 -13.01 0.62
N ASN A 360 24.59 -11.76 0.55
CA ASN A 360 25.86 -11.36 -0.07
C ASN A 360 26.02 -11.95 -1.51
N THR A 361 24.90 -12.07 -2.23
CA THR A 361 24.84 -12.67 -3.57
C THR A 361 24.20 -11.68 -4.54
N PRO A 362 24.96 -11.10 -5.48
CA PRO A 362 24.43 -10.12 -6.42
C PRO A 362 23.29 -10.65 -7.29
N LEU A 363 22.23 -9.86 -7.43
CA LEU A 363 21.11 -10.14 -8.31
C LEU A 363 21.26 -9.34 -9.61
N ASN A 364 21.57 -10.02 -10.70
CA ASN A 364 21.87 -9.38 -11.99
C ASN A 364 20.89 -9.76 -13.11
N SER A 365 20.03 -10.75 -12.88
CA SER A 365 19.10 -11.24 -13.88
C SER A 365 17.89 -11.94 -13.24
N HIS A 366 16.80 -12.07 -14.01
CA HIS A 366 15.62 -12.87 -13.58
C HIS A 366 15.99 -14.35 -13.28
N ARG A 367 17.11 -14.86 -13.81
CA ARG A 367 17.56 -16.22 -13.48
C ARG A 367 17.96 -16.32 -12.02
N ASP A 368 18.56 -15.27 -11.46
CA ASP A 368 19.05 -15.24 -10.07
C ASP A 368 17.88 -15.20 -9.09
N LEU A 369 16.69 -14.80 -9.55
CA LEU A 369 15.47 -14.75 -8.74
C LEU A 369 14.73 -16.09 -8.63
N ARG A 370 15.10 -17.11 -9.42
CA ARG A 370 14.34 -18.36 -9.51
C ARG A 370 14.16 -19.07 -8.17
N HIS A 371 15.15 -19.00 -7.29
CA HIS A 371 15.10 -19.58 -5.96
C HIS A 371 14.18 -18.81 -4.99
N LEU A 372 13.87 -17.53 -5.30
CA LEU A 372 12.97 -16.68 -4.53
C LEU A 372 11.50 -16.78 -5.00
N VAL A 373 11.26 -17.33 -6.19
CA VAL A 373 9.91 -17.55 -6.72
C VAL A 373 9.17 -18.52 -5.79
N GLY A 374 7.98 -18.10 -5.31
CA GLY A 374 7.22 -18.83 -4.30
C GLY A 374 7.72 -18.65 -2.86
N GLN A 375 8.79 -17.86 -2.65
CA GLN A 375 9.28 -17.49 -1.32
C GLN A 375 9.15 -15.99 -1.02
N VAL A 376 9.09 -15.16 -2.04
CA VAL A 376 8.82 -13.72 -1.94
C VAL A 376 7.52 -13.43 -2.64
N ARG A 377 6.59 -12.75 -1.97
CA ARG A 377 5.35 -12.28 -2.58
C ARG A 377 4.90 -10.96 -1.98
N ILE A 378 4.42 -10.09 -2.85
CA ILE A 378 3.93 -8.76 -2.50
C ILE A 378 2.52 -8.59 -3.07
N TYR A 379 1.59 -8.19 -2.22
CA TYR A 379 0.22 -7.83 -2.57
C TYR A 379 -0.09 -6.46 -1.95
N GLY A 380 0.12 -5.39 -2.72
CA GLY A 380 0.06 -4.03 -2.18
C GLY A 380 1.09 -3.81 -1.07
N ASP A 381 0.61 -3.51 0.14
CA ASP A 381 1.41 -3.32 1.36
C ASP A 381 1.68 -4.61 2.15
N ASP A 382 1.10 -5.74 1.74
CA ASP A 382 1.30 -7.05 2.36
C ASP A 382 2.52 -7.75 1.73
N ILE A 383 3.62 -7.80 2.46
CA ILE A 383 4.90 -8.34 2.01
C ILE A 383 5.20 -9.64 2.75
N ILE A 384 5.45 -10.73 2.01
CA ILE A 384 5.86 -12.02 2.57
C ILE A 384 7.23 -12.41 2.00
N ILE A 385 8.15 -12.77 2.89
CA ILE A 385 9.54 -13.09 2.59
C ILE A 385 10.04 -14.24 3.46
N PRO A 386 11.13 -14.92 3.10
CA PRO A 386 11.80 -15.85 4.01
C PRO A 386 12.25 -15.14 5.29
N VAL A 387 12.06 -15.79 6.45
CA VAL A 387 12.31 -15.20 7.77
C VAL A 387 13.76 -14.74 7.95
N ASP A 388 14.70 -15.43 7.34
CA ASP A 388 16.15 -15.14 7.44
C ASP A 388 16.52 -13.75 6.88
N TYR A 389 15.66 -13.20 6.01
CA TYR A 389 15.87 -11.88 5.39
C TYR A 389 15.08 -10.75 6.06
N ALA A 390 14.22 -11.05 7.06
CA ALA A 390 13.28 -10.09 7.63
C ALA A 390 13.98 -8.80 8.12
N THR A 391 15.06 -8.91 8.86
CA THR A 391 15.81 -7.75 9.40
C THR A 391 16.41 -6.91 8.28
N SER A 392 17.12 -7.53 7.34
CA SER A 392 17.79 -6.79 6.25
C SER A 392 16.79 -6.14 5.28
N VAL A 393 15.64 -6.81 5.05
CA VAL A 393 14.55 -6.24 4.23
C VAL A 393 13.90 -5.07 4.95
N THR A 394 13.66 -5.17 6.27
CA THR A 394 13.16 -4.04 7.08
C THR A 394 14.10 -2.84 6.99
N GLU A 395 15.42 -3.04 7.18
CA GLU A 395 16.43 -1.98 7.04
C GLU A 395 16.42 -1.37 5.62
N ALA A 396 16.27 -2.18 4.58
CA ALA A 396 16.20 -1.70 3.20
C ALA A 396 14.93 -0.86 2.97
N LEU A 397 13.76 -1.32 3.42
CA LEU A 397 12.51 -0.56 3.32
C LEU A 397 12.62 0.80 4.04
N GLU A 398 13.17 0.82 5.26
CA GLU A 398 13.36 2.04 6.05
C GLU A 398 14.39 3.00 5.41
N LEU A 399 15.45 2.48 4.79
CA LEU A 399 16.42 3.27 4.02
C LEU A 399 15.74 4.06 2.89
N PHE A 400 14.72 3.48 2.26
CA PHE A 400 13.94 4.11 1.19
C PHE A 400 12.75 4.94 1.70
N GLY A 401 12.60 5.12 3.02
CA GLY A 401 11.62 6.01 3.65
C GLY A 401 10.29 5.35 3.99
N PHE A 402 10.19 4.03 3.88
CA PHE A 402 9.02 3.28 4.34
C PHE A 402 9.08 3.04 5.84
N LYS A 403 7.92 2.82 6.47
CA LYS A 403 7.82 2.54 7.90
C LYS A 403 7.21 1.14 8.08
N VAL A 404 8.01 0.19 8.52
CA VAL A 404 7.52 -1.14 8.86
C VAL A 404 6.69 -1.06 10.14
N ASN A 405 5.46 -1.57 10.09
CA ASN A 405 4.52 -1.54 11.19
C ASN A 405 4.80 -2.71 12.14
N SER A 406 5.55 -2.47 13.22
CA SER A 406 5.91 -3.49 14.21
C SER A 406 4.71 -4.17 14.88
N GLY A 407 3.55 -3.51 14.93
CA GLY A 407 2.30 -4.08 15.48
C GLY A 407 1.55 -5.03 14.54
N LYS A 408 1.98 -5.10 13.27
CA LYS A 408 1.38 -5.95 12.23
C LYS A 408 2.40 -6.71 11.39
N SER A 409 3.66 -6.67 11.80
CA SER A 409 4.74 -7.42 11.15
C SER A 409 5.21 -8.52 12.09
N PHE A 410 5.30 -9.76 11.58
CA PHE A 410 5.48 -10.94 12.41
C PHE A 410 6.54 -11.87 11.80
N TRP A 411 7.61 -12.15 12.55
CA TRP A 411 8.69 -13.07 12.13
C TRP A 411 9.43 -13.78 13.26
N THR A 412 9.19 -13.44 14.54
CA THR A 412 9.93 -14.04 15.67
C THR A 412 9.28 -15.29 16.22
N GLY A 413 7.95 -15.34 16.30
CA GLY A 413 7.18 -16.48 16.81
C GLY A 413 6.48 -17.28 15.70
N LYS A 414 5.37 -17.90 16.08
CA LYS A 414 4.54 -18.73 15.19
C LYS A 414 3.37 -17.96 14.55
N PHE A 415 3.08 -16.74 15.00
CA PHE A 415 1.98 -15.96 14.45
C PHE A 415 2.37 -15.30 13.13
N ARG A 416 1.50 -15.37 12.14
CA ARG A 416 1.60 -14.68 10.85
C ARG A 416 0.24 -14.14 10.48
N GLU A 417 0.21 -12.97 9.88
CA GLU A 417 -1.01 -12.35 9.37
C GLU A 417 -0.79 -11.93 7.91
N SER A 418 -1.76 -12.22 7.05
CA SER A 418 -1.91 -11.64 5.72
C SER A 418 -3.33 -11.12 5.63
N CYS A 419 -3.51 -9.88 5.18
CA CYS A 419 -4.81 -9.20 5.18
C CYS A 419 -5.77 -9.73 4.12
#